data_73f64c9478da533f79c04e1df45e4cb3
#
_entry.id   73f64c9478da533f79c04e1df45e4cb3
#
_cell.length_a   1.000
_cell.length_b   1.000
_cell.length_c   1.000
_cell.angle_alpha   90.00
_cell.angle_beta   90.00
_cell.angle_gamma   90.00
#
_symmetry.space_group_name_H-M   'P 1'
#
loop_
_entity.id
_entity.type
_entity.pdbx_description
1 polymer ?
#
loop_
_entity_poly.entity_id
_entity_poly.type
_entity_poly.pdbx_seq_one_letter_code
_entity_poly.pdbx_strand_id
1 'polypeptide(L)'
;FKSYLCIMPGQTLANIYEKWGNRLLEKNVRVFLQAKGKVNKGIRETIEKEPNMFFGYNNGITATASEIEYTITQHGIAISELKDFQIVNGGQTTASIYDAKRRGTNLDSVNVQMKLSVVEEELSKEIVPNISQYANSQNKVSAADFFSNHPFHVVIEDFSRRIIAPPQQGTTQQTRWFYERARGQYAEARAQSNSNSERKKFDAIHPRKQLVTKTDLALVMNCLLYTSPSPRDLAV
;
A
#
# COMPACT_ATOMS: atom_id res chain seq x y z
N PHE A 1 6.78 -26.07 1.05
CA PHE A 1 6.95 -25.08 2.13
C PHE A 1 5.66 -24.88 2.91
N LYS A 2 5.74 -24.37 4.15
CA LYS A 2 4.60 -24.10 5.02
C LYS A 2 4.52 -22.59 5.31
N SER A 3 3.31 -22.06 5.43
CA SER A 3 3.11 -20.62 5.77
C SER A 3 2.25 -20.49 7.02
N TYR A 4 2.59 -19.50 7.83
CA TYR A 4 1.92 -19.19 9.08
C TYR A 4 1.59 -17.70 9.13
N LEU A 5 0.47 -17.38 9.75
CA LEU A 5 0.15 -16.02 10.15
C LEU A 5 0.34 -15.93 11.67
N CYS A 6 1.26 -15.07 12.09
CA CYS A 6 1.71 -14.98 13.46
C CYS A 6 1.55 -13.57 14.01
N ILE A 7 1.47 -13.47 15.33
CA ILE A 7 1.60 -12.22 16.07
C ILE A 7 3.00 -12.19 16.68
N MET A 8 3.78 -11.16 16.34
CA MET A 8 5.12 -10.93 16.87
C MET A 8 5.07 -9.75 17.85
N PRO A 9 5.33 -9.95 19.15
CA PRO A 9 5.46 -8.84 20.09
C PRO A 9 6.55 -7.86 19.66
N GLY A 10 6.26 -6.56 19.71
CA GLY A 10 7.20 -5.51 19.32
C GLY A 10 8.52 -5.57 20.10
N GLN A 11 8.45 -5.87 21.39
CA GLN A 11 9.64 -6.08 22.22
C GLN A 11 10.52 -7.23 21.72
N THR A 12 9.90 -8.36 21.33
CA THR A 12 10.62 -9.52 20.78
C THR A 12 11.29 -9.17 19.46
N LEU A 13 10.57 -8.50 18.55
CA LEU A 13 11.13 -8.06 17.26
C LEU A 13 12.29 -7.10 17.44
N ALA A 14 12.18 -6.14 18.37
CA ALA A 14 13.26 -5.21 18.70
C ALA A 14 14.49 -5.92 19.26
N ASN A 15 14.30 -6.91 20.13
CA ASN A 15 15.40 -7.69 20.71
C ASN A 15 16.13 -8.53 19.64
N ILE A 16 15.38 -9.14 18.72
CA ILE A 16 15.95 -9.90 17.60
C ILE A 16 16.76 -8.96 16.71
N TYR A 17 16.21 -7.78 16.38
CA TYR A 17 16.93 -6.80 15.54
C TYR A 17 18.17 -6.23 16.25
N GLU A 18 18.12 -6.00 17.55
CA GLU A 18 19.29 -5.58 18.33
C GLU A 18 20.43 -6.58 18.26
N LYS A 19 20.10 -7.88 18.33
CA LYS A 19 21.08 -8.97 18.31
C LYS A 19 21.69 -9.19 16.92
N TRP A 20 20.87 -9.16 15.87
CA TRP A 20 21.26 -9.58 14.53
C TRP A 20 21.43 -8.45 13.51
N GLY A 21 20.83 -7.27 13.79
CA GLY A 21 20.94 -6.07 12.97
C GLY A 21 20.57 -6.31 11.50
N ASN A 22 21.42 -5.80 10.61
CA ASN A 22 21.19 -5.88 9.16
C ASN A 22 21.20 -7.31 8.60
N ARG A 23 21.77 -8.29 9.31
CA ARG A 23 21.73 -9.70 8.88
C ARG A 23 20.30 -10.24 8.73
N LEU A 24 19.36 -9.73 9.53
CA LEU A 24 17.95 -10.08 9.40
C LEU A 24 17.31 -9.58 8.09
N LEU A 25 17.94 -8.64 7.41
CA LEU A 25 17.41 -7.95 6.23
C LEU A 25 18.19 -8.28 4.96
N GLU A 26 19.16 -9.18 5.01
CA GLU A 26 20.04 -9.49 3.86
C GLU A 26 19.25 -10.01 2.63
N LYS A 27 18.19 -10.75 2.84
CA LYS A 27 17.31 -11.25 1.78
C LYS A 27 16.19 -10.27 1.39
N ASN A 28 16.19 -9.05 1.96
CA ASN A 28 15.24 -8.00 1.61
C ASN A 28 15.74 -7.25 0.37
N VAL A 29 14.99 -7.28 -0.73
CA VAL A 29 15.34 -6.58 -1.99
C VAL A 29 15.30 -5.05 -1.88
N ARG A 30 14.74 -4.48 -0.81
CA ARG A 30 14.79 -3.04 -0.53
C ARG A 30 15.86 -2.76 0.49
N VAL A 31 16.95 -2.15 0.02
CA VAL A 31 17.95 -1.55 0.91
C VAL A 31 17.24 -0.57 1.86
N PHE A 32 17.59 -0.66 3.13
CA PHE A 32 17.11 0.19 4.20
C PHE A 32 17.16 1.68 3.81
N LEU A 33 16.03 2.23 3.39
CA LEU A 33 15.89 3.67 3.21
C LEU A 33 15.77 4.28 4.61
N GLN A 34 16.81 5.05 4.97
CA GLN A 34 16.98 5.71 6.27
C GLN A 34 15.66 6.25 6.87
N ALA A 35 15.58 6.23 8.19
CA ALA A 35 14.45 6.59 9.06
C ALA A 35 13.82 8.02 8.88
N LYS A 36 14.13 8.74 7.82
CA LYS A 36 13.73 10.15 7.58
C LYS A 36 12.45 10.32 6.73
N GLY A 37 11.82 9.26 6.24
CA GLY A 37 10.62 9.37 5.39
C GLY A 37 9.31 9.60 6.18
N LYS A 38 8.29 10.15 5.51
CA LYS A 38 6.93 10.34 6.07
C LYS A 38 6.32 9.06 6.66
N VAL A 39 6.63 7.90 6.07
CA VAL A 39 6.15 6.58 6.52
C VAL A 39 6.70 6.25 7.90
N ASN A 40 8.00 6.47 8.13
CA ASN A 40 8.65 6.20 9.42
C ASN A 40 8.13 7.14 10.53
N LYS A 41 7.72 8.37 10.17
CA LYS A 41 7.09 9.29 11.10
C LYS A 41 5.73 8.75 11.56
N GLY A 42 4.88 8.27 10.64
CA GLY A 42 3.58 7.69 10.97
C GLY A 42 3.70 6.43 11.84
N ILE A 43 4.63 5.51 11.50
CA ILE A 43 4.92 4.31 12.31
C ILE A 43 5.31 4.71 13.74
N ARG A 44 6.20 5.68 13.88
CA ARG A 44 6.65 6.17 15.17
C ARG A 44 5.52 6.81 15.98
N GLU A 45 4.73 7.69 15.37
CA GLU A 45 3.59 8.32 16.03
C GLU A 45 2.59 7.29 16.57
N THR A 46 2.34 6.21 15.81
CA THR A 46 1.47 5.13 16.27
C THR A 46 2.07 4.40 17.49
N ILE A 47 3.37 4.08 17.45
CA ILE A 47 4.05 3.43 18.58
C ILE A 47 4.00 4.29 19.84
N GLU A 48 4.19 5.60 19.71
CA GLU A 48 4.27 6.52 20.84
C GLU A 48 2.89 6.91 21.41
N LYS A 49 1.89 7.09 20.55
CA LYS A 49 0.60 7.66 20.93
C LYS A 49 -0.52 6.62 21.03
N GLU A 50 -0.52 5.62 20.15
CA GLU A 50 -1.59 4.65 19.98
C GLU A 50 -1.05 3.21 19.82
N PRO A 51 -0.20 2.71 20.74
CA PRO A 51 0.49 1.42 20.56
C PRO A 51 -0.46 0.24 20.36
N ASN A 52 -1.64 0.26 20.98
CA ASN A 52 -2.68 -0.78 20.80
C ASN A 52 -3.22 -0.85 19.36
N MET A 53 -3.19 0.27 18.63
CA MET A 53 -3.66 0.34 17.24
C MET A 53 -2.60 -0.09 16.23
N PHE A 54 -1.38 -0.34 16.67
CA PHE A 54 -0.26 -0.67 15.80
C PHE A 54 -0.54 -1.89 14.91
N PHE A 55 -1.15 -2.92 15.49
CA PHE A 55 -1.52 -4.13 14.76
C PHE A 55 -2.51 -3.87 13.62
N GLY A 56 -3.45 -2.96 13.81
CA GLY A 56 -4.45 -2.59 12.78
C GLY A 56 -3.93 -1.59 11.76
N TYR A 57 -3.03 -0.70 12.15
CA TYR A 57 -2.55 0.39 11.29
C TYR A 57 -1.30 0.04 10.48
N ASN A 58 -0.56 -0.99 10.89
CA ASN A 58 0.68 -1.40 10.24
C ASN A 58 0.49 -2.68 9.41
N ASN A 59 1.09 -2.71 8.22
CA ASN A 59 1.03 -3.88 7.33
C ASN A 59 1.86 -5.08 7.82
N GLY A 60 2.53 -4.94 8.97
CA GLY A 60 3.34 -6.00 9.53
C GLY A 60 4.63 -6.27 8.77
N ILE A 61 5.12 -7.50 8.93
CA ILE A 61 6.34 -7.98 8.30
C ILE A 61 6.09 -9.29 7.54
N THR A 62 6.88 -9.54 6.49
CA THR A 62 6.97 -10.85 5.85
C THR A 62 8.35 -11.42 6.13
N ALA A 63 8.39 -12.64 6.62
CA ALA A 63 9.62 -13.31 7.01
C ALA A 63 9.69 -14.73 6.47
N THR A 64 10.91 -15.26 6.40
CA THR A 64 11.20 -16.64 6.05
C THR A 64 12.08 -17.27 7.12
N ALA A 65 11.98 -18.59 7.27
CA ALA A 65 12.86 -19.42 8.09
C ALA A 65 13.09 -20.76 7.39
N SER A 66 14.17 -21.49 7.74
CA SER A 66 14.41 -22.83 7.25
C SER A 66 13.65 -23.88 8.07
N GLU A 67 13.57 -23.67 9.37
CA GLU A 67 12.88 -24.57 10.31
C GLU A 67 12.09 -23.74 11.34
N ILE A 68 11.07 -24.40 11.91
CA ILE A 68 10.24 -23.84 12.98
C ILE A 68 10.04 -24.90 14.09
N GLU A 69 10.28 -24.49 15.32
CA GLU A 69 9.84 -25.22 16.50
C GLU A 69 8.73 -24.43 17.21
N TYR A 70 7.73 -25.15 17.71
CA TYR A 70 6.61 -24.54 18.40
C TYR A 70 6.12 -25.43 19.55
N THR A 71 5.53 -24.78 20.54
CA THR A 71 4.88 -25.43 21.69
C THR A 71 3.40 -25.11 21.70
N ILE A 72 2.60 -26.05 22.18
CA ILE A 72 1.17 -25.83 22.39
C ILE A 72 1.00 -25.25 23.81
N THR A 73 0.40 -24.06 23.88
CA THR A 73 0.10 -23.37 25.14
C THR A 73 -1.40 -23.29 25.38
N GLN A 74 -1.81 -22.84 26.57
CA GLN A 74 -3.23 -22.58 26.87
C GLN A 74 -3.86 -21.50 25.96
N HIS A 75 -3.05 -20.64 25.35
CA HIS A 75 -3.48 -19.55 24.47
C HIS A 75 -3.28 -19.86 22.97
N GLY A 76 -2.92 -21.09 22.63
CA GLY A 76 -2.66 -21.54 21.27
C GLY A 76 -1.21 -21.95 21.02
N ILE A 77 -0.80 -21.94 19.76
CA ILE A 77 0.55 -22.32 19.33
C ILE A 77 1.50 -21.13 19.53
N ALA A 78 2.59 -21.35 20.26
CA ALA A 78 3.68 -20.40 20.43
C ALA A 78 4.94 -20.89 19.73
N ILE A 79 5.55 -20.05 18.89
CA ILE A 79 6.83 -20.33 18.25
C ILE A 79 7.93 -20.21 19.30
N SER A 80 8.70 -21.27 19.49
CA SER A 80 9.84 -21.31 20.43
C SER A 80 11.17 -21.04 19.75
N GLU A 81 11.36 -21.50 18.51
CA GLU A 81 12.59 -21.32 17.76
C GLU A 81 12.33 -21.15 16.25
N LEU A 82 13.15 -20.31 15.62
CA LEU A 82 13.21 -20.15 14.16
C LEU A 82 14.66 -20.22 13.73
N LYS A 83 14.98 -21.11 12.76
CA LYS A 83 16.31 -21.17 12.15
C LYS A 83 16.34 -20.34 10.88
N ASP A 84 17.47 -19.71 10.61
CA ASP A 84 17.72 -18.88 9.43
C ASP A 84 16.63 -17.82 9.19
N PHE A 85 16.15 -17.21 10.28
CA PHE A 85 15.11 -16.22 10.23
C PHE A 85 15.55 -14.97 9.46
N GLN A 86 14.78 -14.61 8.42
CA GLN A 86 15.04 -13.44 7.57
C GLN A 86 13.76 -12.64 7.36
N ILE A 87 13.86 -11.32 7.44
CA ILE A 87 12.75 -10.40 7.16
C ILE A 87 12.86 -9.90 5.72
N VAL A 88 12.00 -10.37 4.84
CA VAL A 88 12.03 -10.07 3.40
C VAL A 88 11.16 -8.86 3.04
N ASN A 89 10.22 -8.46 3.91
CA ASN A 89 9.47 -7.20 3.81
C ASN A 89 9.14 -6.70 5.22
N GLY A 90 9.03 -5.36 5.39
CA GLY A 90 8.75 -4.72 6.68
C GLY A 90 10.00 -4.24 7.42
N GLY A 91 11.13 -4.07 6.72
CA GLY A 91 12.38 -3.54 7.31
C GLY A 91 12.20 -2.17 7.97
N GLN A 92 11.34 -1.29 7.42
CA GLN A 92 11.03 0.01 8.03
C GLN A 92 10.27 -0.14 9.35
N THR A 93 9.31 -1.05 9.41
CA THR A 93 8.57 -1.39 10.63
C THR A 93 9.53 -1.88 11.71
N THR A 94 10.38 -2.85 11.37
CA THR A 94 11.38 -3.44 12.27
C THR A 94 12.32 -2.38 12.83
N ALA A 95 12.88 -1.55 11.98
CA ALA A 95 13.81 -0.50 12.40
C ALA A 95 13.14 0.60 13.24
N SER A 96 11.88 0.95 12.92
CA SER A 96 11.13 1.96 13.70
C SER A 96 10.81 1.46 15.10
N ILE A 97 10.45 0.19 15.26
CA ILE A 97 10.20 -0.44 16.57
C ILE A 97 11.50 -0.50 17.38
N TYR A 98 12.61 -0.88 16.76
CA TYR A 98 13.92 -0.88 17.43
C TYR A 98 14.35 0.53 17.85
N ASP A 99 14.16 1.55 17.01
CA ASP A 99 14.46 2.94 17.34
C ASP A 99 13.60 3.44 18.52
N ALA A 100 12.31 3.05 18.56
CA ALA A 100 11.43 3.35 19.70
C ALA A 100 11.93 2.71 20.99
N LYS A 101 12.34 1.42 20.96
CA LYS A 101 12.97 0.75 22.11
C LYS A 101 14.20 1.51 22.59
N ARG A 102 15.09 1.91 21.69
CA ARG A 102 16.32 2.66 22.03
C ARG A 102 16.04 4.00 22.72
N ARG A 103 14.87 4.59 22.46
CA ARG A 103 14.41 5.83 23.13
C ARG A 103 13.71 5.59 24.44
N GLY A 104 13.57 4.35 24.87
CA GLY A 104 12.89 3.97 26.10
C GLY A 104 11.36 3.93 25.98
N THR A 105 10.81 3.90 24.76
CA THR A 105 9.35 3.75 24.56
C THR A 105 8.92 2.35 24.99
N ASN A 106 7.83 2.26 25.76
CA ASN A 106 7.24 0.97 26.12
C ASN A 106 6.62 0.30 24.89
N LEU A 107 6.97 -0.95 24.63
CA LEU A 107 6.51 -1.75 23.51
C LEU A 107 5.53 -2.87 23.90
N ASP A 108 5.09 -2.95 25.15
CA ASP A 108 4.27 -4.07 25.67
C ASP A 108 2.95 -4.23 24.89
N SER A 109 2.37 -3.12 24.44
CA SER A 109 1.13 -3.11 23.66
C SER A 109 1.36 -3.12 22.15
N VAL A 110 2.60 -3.11 21.69
CA VAL A 110 2.94 -3.12 20.26
C VAL A 110 2.99 -4.56 19.78
N ASN A 111 2.04 -4.93 18.93
CA ASN A 111 2.00 -6.22 18.28
C ASN A 111 2.13 -6.05 16.76
N VAL A 112 2.91 -6.93 16.13
CA VAL A 112 3.21 -6.90 14.70
C VAL A 112 2.65 -8.13 14.02
N GLN A 113 1.86 -7.95 13.00
CA GLN A 113 1.43 -9.04 12.13
C GLN A 113 2.65 -9.57 11.37
N MET A 114 2.89 -10.88 11.45
CA MET A 114 3.98 -11.54 10.74
C MET A 114 3.46 -12.67 9.85
N LYS A 115 3.70 -12.55 8.55
CA LYS A 115 3.55 -13.66 7.61
C LYS A 115 4.88 -14.40 7.54
N LEU A 116 4.92 -15.62 8.10
CA LEU A 116 6.10 -16.46 8.13
C LEU A 116 5.97 -17.59 7.08
N SER A 117 6.97 -17.74 6.23
CA SER A 117 7.10 -18.87 5.30
C SER A 117 8.30 -19.72 5.70
N VAL A 118 8.05 -20.99 6.02
CA VAL A 118 9.10 -21.95 6.32
C VAL A 118 9.45 -22.68 5.02
N VAL A 119 10.69 -22.49 4.56
CA VAL A 119 11.21 -22.97 3.27
C VAL A 119 12.47 -23.78 3.54
N GLU A 120 12.43 -25.06 3.22
CA GLU A 120 13.59 -25.95 3.33
C GLU A 120 14.80 -25.38 2.58
N GLU A 121 16.00 -25.63 3.10
CA GLU A 121 17.25 -25.03 2.59
C GLU A 121 17.44 -25.24 1.08
N GLU A 122 17.11 -26.43 0.59
CA GLU A 122 17.23 -26.82 -0.81
C GLU A 122 16.41 -25.93 -1.75
N LEU A 123 15.21 -25.54 -1.33
CA LEU A 123 14.27 -24.68 -2.09
C LEU A 123 14.46 -23.20 -1.80
N SER A 124 15.25 -22.85 -0.80
CA SER A 124 15.42 -21.47 -0.33
C SER A 124 15.96 -20.54 -1.41
N LYS A 125 16.89 -21.00 -2.24
CA LYS A 125 17.51 -20.19 -3.30
C LYS A 125 16.55 -19.76 -4.39
N GLU A 126 15.50 -20.55 -4.62
CA GLU A 126 14.49 -20.27 -5.64
C GLU A 126 13.28 -19.55 -5.05
N ILE A 127 12.75 -20.04 -3.92
CA ILE A 127 11.48 -19.57 -3.37
C ILE A 127 11.63 -18.26 -2.62
N VAL A 128 12.69 -18.05 -1.83
CA VAL A 128 12.84 -16.84 -0.98
C VAL A 128 12.95 -15.55 -1.80
N PRO A 129 13.72 -15.49 -2.92
CA PRO A 129 13.72 -14.31 -3.79
C PRO A 129 12.33 -13.98 -4.35
N ASN A 130 11.55 -14.99 -4.75
CA ASN A 130 10.20 -14.82 -5.25
C ASN A 130 9.27 -14.25 -4.16
N ILE A 131 9.29 -14.82 -2.94
CA ILE A 131 8.53 -14.29 -1.80
C ILE A 131 8.90 -12.81 -1.55
N SER A 132 10.19 -12.50 -1.54
CA SER A 132 10.67 -11.13 -1.34
C SER A 132 10.20 -10.20 -2.45
N GLN A 133 10.31 -10.61 -3.71
CA GLN A 133 9.87 -9.83 -4.86
C GLN A 133 8.37 -9.54 -4.81
N TYR A 134 7.54 -10.56 -4.63
CA TYR A 134 6.08 -10.39 -4.59
C TYR A 134 5.62 -9.61 -3.35
N ALA A 135 6.22 -9.83 -2.20
CA ALA A 135 5.91 -9.05 -0.98
C ALA A 135 6.25 -7.57 -1.13
N ASN A 136 7.27 -7.22 -1.92
CA ASN A 136 7.71 -5.85 -2.16
C ASN A 136 7.09 -5.18 -3.40
N SER A 137 6.47 -5.94 -4.30
CA SER A 137 5.88 -5.44 -5.55
C SER A 137 4.42 -5.02 -5.43
N GLN A 138 3.86 -4.99 -4.22
CA GLN A 138 2.50 -4.50 -3.99
C GLN A 138 2.34 -3.06 -4.47
N ASN A 139 1.21 -2.77 -5.11
CA ASN A 139 0.91 -1.45 -5.65
C ASN A 139 1.03 -0.37 -4.56
N LYS A 140 1.85 0.65 -4.81
CA LYS A 140 1.94 1.79 -3.91
C LYS A 140 0.61 2.53 -3.90
N VAL A 141 -0.04 2.58 -2.75
CA VAL A 141 -1.16 3.49 -2.51
C VAL A 141 -0.61 4.91 -2.43
N SER A 142 -1.09 5.80 -3.28
CA SER A 142 -0.71 7.22 -3.26
C SER A 142 -1.61 8.00 -2.30
N ALA A 143 -1.16 9.17 -1.83
CA ALA A 143 -2.00 10.05 -1.02
C ALA A 143 -3.33 10.39 -1.73
N ALA A 144 -3.31 10.52 -3.06
CA ALA A 144 -4.50 10.74 -3.85
C ALA A 144 -5.52 9.58 -3.79
N ASP A 145 -5.09 8.35 -3.55
CA ASP A 145 -5.98 7.20 -3.47
C ASP A 145 -6.86 7.24 -2.21
N PHE A 146 -6.37 7.80 -1.10
CA PHE A 146 -7.12 7.95 0.14
C PHE A 146 -8.34 8.90 0.01
N PHE A 147 -8.27 9.86 -0.90
CA PHE A 147 -9.37 10.80 -1.15
C PHE A 147 -10.42 10.26 -2.13
N SER A 148 -10.28 9.02 -2.59
CA SER A 148 -11.21 8.44 -3.59
C SER A 148 -12.66 8.46 -3.14
N ASN A 149 -12.93 8.33 -1.85
CA ASN A 149 -14.28 8.31 -1.28
C ASN A 149 -14.75 9.68 -0.78
N HIS A 150 -13.98 10.75 -0.98
CA HIS A 150 -14.43 12.09 -0.62
C HIS A 150 -15.67 12.49 -1.43
N PRO A 151 -16.71 13.09 -0.81
CA PRO A 151 -17.98 13.42 -1.47
C PRO A 151 -17.82 14.18 -2.78
N PHE A 152 -16.88 15.12 -2.85
CA PHE A 152 -16.55 15.86 -4.06
C PHE A 152 -16.24 14.94 -5.26
N HIS A 153 -15.38 13.93 -5.04
CA HIS A 153 -14.99 13.02 -6.10
C HIS A 153 -16.11 12.06 -6.51
N VAL A 154 -16.98 11.69 -5.55
CA VAL A 154 -18.17 10.87 -5.83
C VAL A 154 -19.14 11.64 -6.73
N VAL A 155 -19.39 12.91 -6.41
CA VAL A 155 -20.28 13.77 -7.21
C VAL A 155 -19.71 13.97 -8.62
N ILE A 156 -18.41 14.24 -8.78
CA ILE A 156 -17.80 14.40 -10.11
C ILE A 156 -17.85 13.12 -10.92
N GLU A 157 -17.66 11.96 -10.28
CA GLU A 157 -17.82 10.68 -10.96
C GLU A 157 -19.23 10.54 -11.56
N ASP A 158 -20.27 10.79 -10.76
CA ASP A 158 -21.65 10.73 -11.19
C ASP A 158 -21.94 11.71 -12.35
N PHE A 159 -21.49 12.95 -12.24
CA PHE A 159 -21.58 13.93 -13.32
C PHE A 159 -20.90 13.46 -14.59
N SER A 160 -19.69 12.93 -14.51
CA SER A 160 -18.95 12.48 -15.67
C SER A 160 -19.67 11.40 -16.49
N ARG A 161 -20.46 10.56 -15.82
CA ARG A 161 -21.26 9.51 -16.47
C ARG A 161 -22.49 10.05 -17.23
N ARG A 162 -22.96 11.25 -16.85
CA ARG A 162 -24.17 11.86 -17.43
C ARG A 162 -23.85 12.90 -18.51
N ILE A 163 -22.75 13.62 -18.36
CA ILE A 163 -22.40 14.70 -19.29
C ILE A 163 -21.91 14.14 -20.60
N ILE A 164 -22.55 14.58 -21.69
CA ILE A 164 -22.11 14.29 -23.06
C ILE A 164 -20.87 15.14 -23.35
N ALA A 165 -19.84 14.50 -23.86
CA ALA A 165 -18.65 15.23 -24.29
C ALA A 165 -18.90 15.93 -25.64
N PRO A 166 -18.19 17.06 -25.88
CA PRO A 166 -18.29 17.74 -27.16
C PRO A 166 -17.97 16.78 -28.32
N PRO A 167 -18.74 16.86 -29.43
CA PRO A 167 -18.49 15.99 -30.58
C PRO A 167 -17.08 16.23 -31.14
N GLN A 168 -16.37 15.15 -31.42
CA GLN A 168 -15.10 15.24 -32.11
C GLN A 168 -15.36 15.55 -33.61
N GLN A 169 -14.50 16.38 -34.23
CA GLN A 169 -14.63 16.73 -35.62
C GLN A 169 -14.77 15.47 -36.50
N GLY A 170 -15.85 15.42 -37.30
CA GLY A 170 -16.11 14.32 -38.23
C GLY A 170 -16.89 13.12 -37.66
N THR A 171 -17.37 13.16 -36.42
CA THR A 171 -18.22 12.08 -35.86
C THR A 171 -19.51 12.63 -35.29
N THR A 172 -20.63 11.93 -35.56
CA THR A 172 -21.96 12.21 -34.98
C THR A 172 -22.17 11.39 -33.69
N GLN A 173 -21.20 10.58 -33.30
CA GLN A 173 -21.33 9.69 -32.14
C GLN A 173 -21.23 10.47 -30.84
N GLN A 174 -22.25 10.36 -30.01
CA GLN A 174 -22.26 10.92 -28.66
C GLN A 174 -21.37 10.10 -27.74
N THR A 175 -20.39 10.74 -27.15
CA THR A 175 -19.46 10.15 -26.16
C THR A 175 -19.64 10.81 -24.82
N ARG A 176 -19.15 10.16 -23.76
CA ARG A 176 -19.24 10.66 -22.37
C ARG A 176 -17.88 10.67 -21.73
N TRP A 177 -17.70 11.59 -20.82
CA TRP A 177 -16.52 11.61 -19.97
C TRP A 177 -16.50 10.39 -19.04
N PHE A 178 -15.30 9.97 -18.64
CA PHE A 178 -15.10 8.98 -17.61
C PHE A 178 -14.15 9.54 -16.57
N TYR A 179 -14.68 9.94 -15.43
CA TYR A 179 -13.84 10.33 -14.30
C TYR A 179 -13.42 9.11 -13.50
N GLU A 180 -12.11 8.87 -13.42
CA GLU A 180 -11.52 7.79 -12.63
C GLU A 180 -11.25 8.28 -11.22
N ARG A 181 -12.19 8.04 -10.32
CA ARG A 181 -12.11 8.39 -8.91
C ARG A 181 -11.14 7.45 -8.17
N ALA A 182 -11.21 6.16 -8.42
CA ALA A 182 -10.30 5.14 -7.91
C ALA A 182 -9.43 4.61 -9.04
N ARG A 183 -8.14 4.45 -8.77
CA ARG A 183 -7.17 3.97 -9.77
C ARG A 183 -7.55 2.61 -10.32
N GLY A 184 -7.60 2.49 -11.64
CA GLY A 184 -7.96 1.26 -12.34
C GLY A 184 -9.45 1.09 -12.59
N GLN A 185 -10.31 2.00 -12.10
CA GLN A 185 -11.77 1.93 -12.24
C GLN A 185 -12.23 1.89 -13.72
N TYR A 186 -11.53 2.61 -14.60
CA TYR A 186 -11.81 2.55 -16.04
C TYR A 186 -11.52 1.15 -16.62
N ALA A 187 -10.38 0.58 -16.26
CA ALA A 187 -10.00 -0.75 -16.72
C ALA A 187 -10.96 -1.83 -16.18
N GLU A 188 -11.38 -1.69 -14.93
CA GLU A 188 -12.34 -2.59 -14.30
C GLU A 188 -13.72 -2.48 -14.97
N ALA A 189 -14.26 -1.28 -15.15
CA ALA A 189 -15.54 -1.05 -15.84
C ALA A 189 -15.53 -1.63 -17.25
N ARG A 190 -14.40 -1.48 -17.97
CA ARG A 190 -14.20 -2.09 -19.28
C ARG A 190 -14.10 -3.61 -19.21
N ALA A 191 -13.48 -4.18 -18.18
CA ALA A 191 -13.32 -5.62 -18.01
C ALA A 191 -14.63 -6.32 -17.60
N GLN A 192 -15.56 -5.62 -16.93
CA GLN A 192 -16.90 -6.12 -16.61
C GLN A 192 -17.74 -6.41 -17.87
N SER A 193 -17.33 -5.89 -19.03
CA SER A 193 -17.94 -6.26 -20.31
C SER A 193 -17.52 -7.67 -20.71
N ASN A 194 -18.46 -8.62 -20.67
CA ASN A 194 -18.23 -10.05 -20.85
C ASN A 194 -17.89 -10.47 -22.28
N SER A 195 -18.20 -9.64 -23.28
CA SER A 195 -17.96 -9.92 -24.69
C SER A 195 -17.12 -8.84 -25.37
N ASN A 196 -16.46 -9.21 -26.48
CA ASN A 196 -15.75 -8.24 -27.32
C ASN A 196 -16.66 -7.16 -27.90
N SER A 197 -17.94 -7.49 -28.15
CA SER A 197 -18.94 -6.53 -28.62
C SER A 197 -19.25 -5.48 -27.57
N GLU A 198 -19.45 -5.89 -26.30
CA GLU A 198 -19.70 -4.98 -25.19
C GLU A 198 -18.50 -4.09 -24.89
N ARG A 199 -17.27 -4.63 -24.95
CA ARG A 199 -16.04 -3.82 -24.81
C ARG A 199 -15.94 -2.74 -25.88
N LYS A 200 -16.27 -3.05 -27.13
CA LYS A 200 -16.32 -2.06 -28.22
C LYS A 200 -17.39 -1.00 -27.97
N LYS A 201 -18.56 -1.38 -27.45
CA LYS A 201 -19.62 -0.43 -27.06
C LYS A 201 -19.15 0.48 -25.92
N PHE A 202 -18.51 -0.07 -24.89
CA PHE A 202 -17.95 0.72 -23.81
C PHE A 202 -16.89 1.72 -24.30
N ASP A 203 -15.94 1.26 -25.14
CA ASP A 203 -14.88 2.10 -25.71
C ASP A 203 -15.47 3.20 -26.63
N ALA A 204 -16.59 2.92 -27.30
CA ALA A 204 -17.31 3.88 -28.14
C ALA A 204 -18.03 4.97 -27.32
N ILE A 205 -18.58 4.62 -26.16
CA ILE A 205 -19.27 5.56 -25.26
C ILE A 205 -18.25 6.33 -24.41
N HIS A 206 -17.22 5.66 -23.92
CA HIS A 206 -16.18 6.19 -23.06
C HIS A 206 -14.78 6.01 -23.67
N PRO A 207 -14.46 6.76 -24.73
CA PRO A 207 -13.14 6.66 -25.35
C PRO A 207 -12.05 7.09 -24.36
N ARG A 208 -10.90 6.40 -24.39
CA ARG A 208 -9.80 6.63 -23.45
C ARG A 208 -9.29 8.07 -23.44
N LYS A 209 -9.47 8.82 -24.52
CA LYS A 209 -9.12 10.25 -24.61
C LYS A 209 -10.00 11.14 -23.70
N GLN A 210 -11.14 10.63 -23.26
CA GLN A 210 -12.08 11.32 -22.37
C GLN A 210 -12.02 10.76 -20.94
N LEU A 211 -11.00 9.94 -20.64
CA LEU A 211 -10.66 9.53 -19.28
C LEU A 211 -10.00 10.70 -18.56
N VAL A 212 -10.54 11.08 -17.41
CA VAL A 212 -10.00 12.11 -16.53
C VAL A 212 -9.69 11.47 -15.17
N THR A 213 -8.44 11.51 -14.76
CA THR A 213 -8.05 11.04 -13.42
C THR A 213 -8.15 12.15 -12.37
N LYS A 214 -8.07 11.80 -11.08
CA LYS A 214 -8.01 12.81 -10.00
C LYS A 214 -6.83 13.77 -10.18
N THR A 215 -5.70 13.27 -10.66
CA THR A 215 -4.50 14.08 -10.89
C THR A 215 -4.72 15.08 -12.02
N ASP A 216 -5.34 14.63 -13.12
CA ASP A 216 -5.68 15.52 -14.25
C ASP A 216 -6.65 16.61 -13.80
N LEU A 217 -7.69 16.24 -13.03
CA LEU A 217 -8.63 17.21 -12.49
C LEU A 217 -7.93 18.22 -11.57
N ALA A 218 -7.05 17.78 -10.69
CA ALA A 218 -6.30 18.65 -9.79
C ALA A 218 -5.39 19.63 -10.56
N LEU A 219 -4.74 19.17 -11.64
CA LEU A 219 -3.93 20.03 -12.49
C LEU A 219 -4.79 21.10 -13.17
N VAL A 220 -5.93 20.73 -13.74
CA VAL A 220 -6.86 21.67 -14.39
C VAL A 220 -7.40 22.67 -13.37
N MET A 221 -7.82 22.24 -12.20
CA MET A 221 -8.32 23.12 -11.14
C MET A 221 -7.25 24.11 -10.67
N ASN A 222 -6.01 23.66 -10.49
CA ASN A 222 -4.90 24.53 -10.15
C ASN A 222 -4.61 25.56 -11.25
N CYS A 223 -4.60 25.15 -12.52
CA CYS A 223 -4.46 26.08 -13.63
C CYS A 223 -5.54 27.16 -13.62
N LEU A 224 -6.81 26.77 -13.43
CA LEU A 224 -7.92 27.73 -13.37
C LEU A 224 -7.78 28.71 -12.20
N LEU A 225 -7.33 28.24 -11.02
CA LEU A 225 -7.11 29.08 -9.85
C LEU A 225 -5.97 30.10 -10.06
N TYR A 226 -4.90 29.71 -10.77
CA TYR A 226 -3.78 30.60 -11.05
C TYR A 226 -4.02 31.55 -12.24
N THR A 227 -4.89 31.18 -13.17
CA THR A 227 -5.21 32.02 -14.36
C THR A 227 -6.44 32.87 -14.17
N SER A 228 -7.26 32.64 -13.15
CA SER A 228 -8.38 33.54 -12.81
C SER A 228 -7.83 34.78 -12.12
N PRO A 229 -8.22 36.00 -12.56
CA PRO A 229 -7.79 37.21 -11.90
C PRO A 229 -8.25 37.18 -10.43
N SER A 230 -7.30 37.44 -9.54
CA SER A 230 -7.58 37.58 -8.10
C SER A 230 -8.58 38.70 -7.88
N PRO A 231 -9.45 38.64 -6.85
CA PRO A 231 -10.27 39.81 -6.47
C PRO A 231 -9.45 41.08 -6.24
N ARG A 232 -8.15 40.95 -5.96
CA ARG A 232 -7.21 42.09 -5.85
C ARG A 232 -6.81 42.66 -7.21
N ASP A 233 -6.84 41.88 -8.27
CA ASP A 233 -6.50 42.32 -9.63
C ASP A 233 -7.69 42.98 -10.34
N LEU A 234 -8.89 42.86 -9.77
CA LEU A 234 -10.13 43.50 -10.23
C LEU A 234 -10.42 44.82 -9.53
N ALA A 235 -9.63 45.18 -8.51
CA ALA A 235 -9.74 46.45 -7.81
C ALA A 235 -8.82 47.50 -8.44
N VAL A 236 -9.23 48.02 -9.60
CA VAL A 236 -8.67 49.23 -10.22
C VAL A 236 -9.74 50.32 -10.21
#